data_0034bd7fc9e9f622dd619a23a8fbaa28
#
_entry.id   0034bd7fc9e9f622dd619a23a8fbaa28
#
_cell.length_a   1.000
_cell.length_b   1.000
_cell.length_c   1.000
_cell.angle_alpha   90.00
_cell.angle_beta   90.00
_cell.angle_gamma   90.00
#
_symmetry.space_group_name_H-M   'P 1'
#
loop_
_entity.id
_entity.type
_entity.pdbx_description
1 polymer ?
#
loop_
_entity_poly.entity_id
_entity_poly.type
_entity_poly.pdbx_seq_one_letter_code
_entity_poly.pdbx_strand_id
1 'polypeptide(L)'
;MATPEPSTTASVPDRPMNSGQPSPGHAAGPEAYRGQAGRYDRRTDAFRRWRERVVAPLPARSGDTVLDVGCGTGLCLPLLQRKVGPSGTIIGIDASTQMLEVAGSRVTEHGWNNVQLLTAPVAQAPIGRTADAALFCAVHDVLQSPAALTHVFAHLRPGAAVAATGGKWPPRWNVVLRAWVADLHRPFIQDFTGFDQPWRLLAGFVPDLHVTELGAGAGYLAVGHARGPLDTIPQSDTQQRDTQQRDTQQRDTQQRDTQQ
;
A
#
# COMPACT_ATOMS: atom_id res chain seq x y z
N MET A 1 49.23 62.11 20.86
CA MET A 1 49.34 60.76 21.46
C MET A 1 47.93 60.26 21.63
N ALA A 2 47.46 59.48 20.71
CA ALA A 2 46.15 58.86 20.74
C ALA A 2 46.36 57.36 20.56
N THR A 3 45.97 56.55 21.53
CA THR A 3 46.01 55.10 21.54
C THR A 3 44.82 54.54 20.74
N PRO A 4 45.02 53.50 19.92
CA PRO A 4 43.91 52.89 19.18
C PRO A 4 43.20 51.86 20.07
N GLU A 5 41.85 51.83 19.95
CA GLU A 5 40.96 50.82 20.55
C GLU A 5 41.01 49.51 19.73
N PRO A 6 40.72 48.34 20.41
CA PRO A 6 40.76 47.05 19.76
C PRO A 6 39.43 46.77 19.03
N SER A 7 39.56 46.22 17.82
CA SER A 7 38.45 45.76 16.96
C SER A 7 37.71 44.58 17.53
N THR A 8 36.39 44.73 17.66
CA THR A 8 35.42 43.66 18.04
C THR A 8 35.21 42.73 16.84
N THR A 9 35.66 41.46 16.97
CA THR A 9 35.33 40.38 16.04
C THR A 9 33.91 39.90 16.32
N ALA A 10 33.03 40.13 15.34
CA ALA A 10 31.68 39.60 15.36
C ALA A 10 31.67 38.06 15.14
N SER A 11 31.16 37.34 16.14
CA SER A 11 30.92 35.90 16.07
C SER A 11 29.78 35.62 15.10
N VAL A 12 30.02 34.78 14.10
CA VAL A 12 28.98 34.20 13.22
C VAL A 12 28.25 33.12 14.00
N PRO A 13 26.90 33.14 14.08
CA PRO A 13 26.17 32.08 14.73
C PRO A 13 26.23 30.79 13.91
N ASP A 14 26.64 29.73 14.54
CA ASP A 14 26.67 28.36 14.06
C ASP A 14 25.24 27.92 13.69
N ARG A 15 24.99 27.67 12.40
CA ARG A 15 23.73 27.10 11.89
C ARG A 15 23.79 25.59 12.12
N PRO A 16 22.83 24.97 12.83
CA PRO A 16 22.81 23.52 12.91
C PRO A 16 22.54 22.95 11.51
N MET A 17 23.45 22.15 11.01
CA MET A 17 23.26 21.34 9.81
C MET A 17 22.18 20.29 10.10
N ASN A 18 20.99 20.56 9.55
CA ASN A 18 19.90 19.59 9.54
C ASN A 18 20.21 18.51 8.48
N SER A 19 20.91 17.46 8.91
CA SER A 19 21.16 16.26 8.10
C SER A 19 19.95 15.32 8.15
N GLY A 20 18.80 15.78 7.63
CA GLY A 20 17.64 14.96 7.36
C GLY A 20 17.73 14.43 5.93
N GLN A 21 18.50 13.39 5.67
CA GLN A 21 18.33 12.62 4.45
C GLN A 21 17.00 11.86 4.56
N PRO A 22 16.09 11.97 3.57
CA PRO A 22 14.90 11.14 3.54
C PRO A 22 15.32 9.69 3.29
N SER A 23 14.90 8.80 4.18
CA SER A 23 15.04 7.36 4.02
C SER A 23 14.35 6.90 2.73
N PRO A 24 14.94 5.98 1.94
CA PRO A 24 14.32 5.44 0.74
C PRO A 24 13.10 4.59 1.12
N GLY A 25 11.90 5.00 0.66
CA GLY A 25 10.66 4.26 0.88
C GLY A 25 9.45 5.10 1.29
N HIS A 26 9.47 6.41 1.05
CA HIS A 26 8.28 7.23 1.31
C HIS A 26 7.31 7.10 0.13
N ALA A 27 6.22 6.35 0.37
CA ALA A 27 4.94 6.53 -0.32
C ALA A 27 4.61 8.03 -0.45
N ALA A 28 3.86 8.40 -1.48
CA ALA A 28 3.33 9.76 -1.60
C ALA A 28 2.68 10.14 -0.26
N GLY A 29 3.33 11.02 0.50
CA GLY A 29 2.87 11.35 1.85
C GLY A 29 1.46 11.96 1.79
N PRO A 30 0.72 11.99 2.92
CA PRO A 30 -0.62 12.60 3.00
C PRO A 30 -0.68 14.00 2.40
N GLU A 31 0.46 14.66 2.28
CA GLU A 31 0.62 15.99 1.69
C GLU A 31 0.32 16.05 0.19
N ALA A 32 0.54 14.97 -0.57
CA ALA A 32 0.24 14.93 -2.00
C ALA A 32 -1.27 15.07 -2.30
N TYR A 33 -2.11 14.72 -1.32
CA TYR A 33 -3.58 14.81 -1.41
C TYR A 33 -4.15 16.08 -0.79
N ARG A 34 -3.31 16.90 -0.14
CA ARG A 34 -3.73 18.14 0.54
C ARG A 34 -4.34 19.12 -0.46
N GLY A 35 -5.59 19.53 -0.23
CA GLY A 35 -6.36 20.44 -1.09
C GLY A 35 -6.94 19.82 -2.36
N GLN A 36 -6.77 18.52 -2.60
CA GLN A 36 -7.31 17.83 -3.78
C GLN A 36 -8.62 17.07 -3.52
N ALA A 37 -8.96 16.76 -2.27
CA ALA A 37 -10.11 15.91 -1.92
C ALA A 37 -11.43 16.35 -2.60
N GLY A 38 -11.77 17.63 -2.57
CA GLY A 38 -13.00 18.16 -3.19
C GLY A 38 -13.02 18.14 -4.74
N ARG A 39 -11.86 17.96 -5.39
CA ARG A 39 -11.73 17.82 -6.85
C ARG A 39 -11.51 16.37 -7.27
N TYR A 40 -11.10 15.52 -6.33
CA TYR A 40 -10.73 14.13 -6.57
C TYR A 40 -11.88 13.34 -7.17
N ASP A 41 -13.06 13.42 -6.60
CA ASP A 41 -14.25 12.69 -7.05
C ASP A 41 -14.58 12.99 -8.51
N ARG A 42 -14.59 14.28 -8.91
CA ARG A 42 -14.84 14.69 -10.30
C ARG A 42 -13.77 14.20 -11.27
N ARG A 43 -12.49 14.23 -10.86
CA ARG A 43 -11.37 13.76 -11.69
C ARG A 43 -11.35 12.25 -11.83
N THR A 44 -11.88 11.53 -10.85
CA THR A 44 -11.88 10.06 -10.81
C THR A 44 -13.23 9.44 -11.14
N ASP A 45 -14.25 10.23 -11.50
CA ASP A 45 -15.57 9.70 -11.89
C ASP A 45 -15.47 8.79 -13.13
N ALA A 46 -14.60 9.09 -14.08
CA ALA A 46 -14.30 8.23 -15.24
C ALA A 46 -13.86 6.80 -14.82
N PHE A 47 -13.30 6.65 -13.60
CA PHE A 47 -12.89 5.36 -13.05
C PHE A 47 -13.98 4.63 -12.27
N ARG A 48 -15.23 5.11 -12.25
CA ARG A 48 -16.34 4.45 -11.57
C ARG A 48 -16.51 3.00 -12.03
N ARG A 49 -16.45 2.74 -13.33
CA ARG A 49 -16.53 1.38 -13.88
C ARG A 49 -15.38 0.47 -13.44
N TRP A 50 -14.22 1.03 -13.14
CA TRP A 50 -13.07 0.27 -12.59
C TRP A 50 -13.32 -0.12 -11.15
N ARG A 51 -13.85 0.79 -10.34
CA ARG A 51 -14.26 0.48 -8.97
C ARG A 51 -15.34 -0.60 -8.93
N GLU A 52 -16.32 -0.52 -9.80
CA GLU A 52 -17.34 -1.57 -9.95
C GLU A 52 -16.71 -2.93 -10.30
N ARG A 53 -15.74 -2.94 -11.23
CA ARG A 53 -15.03 -4.16 -11.65
C ARG A 53 -14.19 -4.80 -10.56
N VAL A 54 -13.58 -4.04 -9.65
CA VAL A 54 -12.79 -4.60 -8.55
C VAL A 54 -13.66 -5.06 -7.40
N VAL A 55 -14.74 -4.36 -7.12
CA VAL A 55 -15.66 -4.75 -6.04
C VAL A 55 -16.55 -5.92 -6.45
N ALA A 56 -16.95 -6.01 -7.73
CA ALA A 56 -17.84 -7.08 -8.21
C ALA A 56 -17.32 -8.50 -7.88
N PRO A 57 -16.06 -8.88 -8.18
CA PRO A 57 -15.54 -10.21 -7.91
C PRO A 57 -15.17 -10.45 -6.43
N LEU A 58 -15.14 -9.40 -5.59
CA LEU A 58 -14.87 -9.59 -4.16
C LEU A 58 -16.02 -10.39 -3.54
N PRO A 59 -15.82 -11.65 -3.07
CA PRO A 59 -16.88 -12.52 -2.59
C PRO A 59 -17.30 -12.19 -1.16
N ALA A 60 -17.41 -10.88 -0.83
CA ALA A 60 -17.98 -10.43 0.43
C ALA A 60 -19.50 -10.64 0.45
N ARG A 61 -20.04 -11.03 1.61
CA ARG A 61 -21.43 -11.38 1.84
C ARG A 61 -22.04 -10.49 2.90
N SER A 62 -23.36 -10.51 3.00
CA SER A 62 -24.06 -9.84 4.08
C SER A 62 -23.55 -10.32 5.44
N GLY A 63 -23.20 -9.38 6.33
CA GLY A 63 -22.63 -9.65 7.64
C GLY A 63 -21.09 -9.65 7.70
N ASP A 64 -20.39 -9.73 6.56
CA ASP A 64 -18.93 -9.74 6.52
C ASP A 64 -18.32 -8.40 6.95
N THR A 65 -17.10 -8.48 7.47
CA THR A 65 -16.22 -7.32 7.71
C THR A 65 -15.26 -7.16 6.54
N VAL A 66 -15.24 -5.97 5.93
CA VAL A 66 -14.36 -5.65 4.80
C VAL A 66 -13.42 -4.49 5.13
N LEU A 67 -12.13 -4.66 4.86
CA LEU A 67 -11.15 -3.57 4.88
C LEU A 67 -11.13 -2.88 3.52
N ASP A 68 -11.42 -1.57 3.47
CA ASP A 68 -11.17 -0.69 2.32
C ASP A 68 -9.85 0.04 2.54
N VAL A 69 -8.78 -0.54 2.01
CA VAL A 69 -7.40 -0.14 2.29
C VAL A 69 -6.99 1.02 1.39
N GLY A 70 -6.66 2.18 1.98
CA GLY A 70 -6.46 3.43 1.25
C GLY A 70 -7.78 3.92 0.66
N CYS A 71 -8.83 4.00 1.47
CA CYS A 71 -10.20 4.24 1.00
C CYS A 71 -10.44 5.64 0.40
N GLY A 72 -9.51 6.58 0.61
CA GLY A 72 -9.58 7.95 0.11
C GLY A 72 -10.90 8.65 0.51
N THR A 73 -11.57 9.24 -0.46
CA THR A 73 -12.88 9.90 -0.28
C THR A 73 -14.06 8.93 -0.14
N GLY A 74 -13.79 7.62 -0.03
CA GLY A 74 -14.82 6.60 0.19
C GLY A 74 -15.65 6.24 -1.06
N LEU A 75 -15.09 6.36 -2.27
CA LEU A 75 -15.82 6.05 -3.51
C LEU A 75 -16.17 4.57 -3.67
N CYS A 76 -15.49 3.66 -2.96
CA CYS A 76 -15.85 2.23 -2.94
C CYS A 76 -16.91 1.90 -1.88
N LEU A 77 -17.14 2.74 -0.87
CA LEU A 77 -18.09 2.48 0.22
C LEU A 77 -19.50 2.13 -0.25
N PRO A 78 -20.13 2.85 -1.23
CA PRO A 78 -21.46 2.47 -1.70
C PRO A 78 -21.52 1.08 -2.36
N LEU A 79 -20.41 0.66 -2.99
CA LEU A 79 -20.30 -0.65 -3.63
C LEU A 79 -20.15 -1.75 -2.57
N LEU A 80 -19.29 -1.53 -1.58
CA LEU A 80 -19.07 -2.44 -0.46
C LEU A 80 -20.32 -2.58 0.39
N GLN A 81 -21.01 -1.46 0.68
CA GLN A 81 -22.23 -1.45 1.46
C GLN A 81 -23.33 -2.34 0.85
N ARG A 82 -23.47 -2.35 -0.49
CA ARG A 82 -24.39 -3.26 -1.17
C ARG A 82 -24.04 -4.74 -1.01
N LYS A 83 -22.75 -5.06 -0.77
CA LYS A 83 -22.30 -6.44 -0.55
C LYS A 83 -22.51 -6.89 0.89
N VAL A 84 -22.01 -6.08 1.84
CA VAL A 84 -22.02 -6.48 3.26
C VAL A 84 -23.34 -6.19 3.96
N GLY A 85 -24.15 -5.30 3.40
CA GLY A 85 -25.44 -4.91 3.99
C GLY A 85 -25.30 -4.21 5.34
N PRO A 86 -26.43 -3.91 6.01
CA PRO A 86 -26.42 -3.20 7.30
C PRO A 86 -25.87 -4.03 8.46
N SER A 87 -25.84 -5.35 8.34
CA SER A 87 -25.30 -6.27 9.35
C SER A 87 -23.79 -6.50 9.24
N GLY A 88 -23.19 -6.17 8.10
CA GLY A 88 -21.73 -6.23 7.91
C GLY A 88 -21.03 -5.00 8.45
N THR A 89 -19.71 -4.98 8.33
CA THR A 89 -18.88 -3.84 8.75
C THR A 89 -17.92 -3.46 7.62
N ILE A 90 -17.74 -2.16 7.39
CA ILE A 90 -16.68 -1.65 6.51
C ILE A 90 -15.71 -0.83 7.34
N ILE A 91 -14.41 -1.15 7.24
CA ILE A 91 -13.34 -0.38 7.87
C ILE A 91 -12.53 0.29 6.76
N GLY A 92 -12.75 1.59 6.57
CA GLY A 92 -11.97 2.41 5.65
C GLY A 92 -10.73 2.95 6.33
N ILE A 93 -9.57 2.77 5.71
CA ILE A 93 -8.27 3.20 6.24
C ILE A 93 -7.64 4.17 5.24
N ASP A 94 -7.27 5.36 5.68
CA ASP A 94 -6.49 6.31 4.87
C ASP A 94 -5.62 7.20 5.77
N ALA A 95 -4.43 7.56 5.29
CA ALA A 95 -3.53 8.44 6.05
C ALA A 95 -3.92 9.92 5.95
N SER A 96 -4.74 10.30 4.96
CA SER A 96 -5.15 11.68 4.71
C SER A 96 -6.44 12.03 5.45
N THR A 97 -6.33 12.89 6.46
CA THR A 97 -7.50 13.42 7.18
C THR A 97 -8.51 14.08 6.24
N GLN A 98 -8.03 14.84 5.24
CA GLN A 98 -8.91 15.54 4.29
C GLN A 98 -9.69 14.58 3.38
N MET A 99 -9.08 13.45 2.99
CA MET A 99 -9.79 12.40 2.27
C MET A 99 -10.87 11.78 3.14
N LEU A 100 -10.56 11.49 4.39
CA LEU A 100 -11.51 10.88 5.33
C LEU A 100 -12.61 11.84 5.80
N GLU A 101 -12.40 13.15 5.80
CA GLU A 101 -13.47 14.15 6.02
C GLU A 101 -14.55 14.02 4.92
N VAL A 102 -14.13 13.88 3.65
CA VAL A 102 -15.07 13.67 2.53
C VAL A 102 -15.75 12.31 2.63
N ALA A 103 -15.00 11.26 2.99
CA ALA A 103 -15.58 9.93 3.23
C ALA A 103 -16.59 9.94 4.38
N GLY A 104 -16.30 10.66 5.48
CA GLY A 104 -17.19 10.84 6.64
C GLY A 104 -18.49 11.56 6.26
N SER A 105 -18.40 12.63 5.46
CA SER A 105 -19.58 13.30 4.92
C SER A 105 -20.45 12.33 4.13
N ARG A 106 -19.86 11.51 3.26
CA ARG A 106 -20.55 10.47 2.50
C ARG A 106 -21.22 9.43 3.38
N VAL A 107 -20.54 8.98 4.44
CA VAL A 107 -21.10 8.04 5.44
C VAL A 107 -22.33 8.64 6.11
N THR A 108 -22.24 9.89 6.52
CA THR A 108 -23.32 10.62 7.19
C THR A 108 -24.52 10.87 6.27
N GLU A 109 -24.27 11.32 5.02
CA GLU A 109 -25.30 11.57 4.01
C GLU A 109 -26.14 10.32 3.68
N HIS A 110 -25.50 9.13 3.72
CA HIS A 110 -26.18 7.87 3.45
C HIS A 110 -26.71 7.17 4.71
N GLY A 111 -26.45 7.70 5.90
CA GLY A 111 -26.89 7.12 7.16
C GLY A 111 -26.25 5.76 7.49
N TRP A 112 -25.03 5.51 7.05
CA TRP A 112 -24.36 4.23 7.32
C TRP A 112 -23.76 4.18 8.72
N ASN A 113 -24.33 3.35 9.59
CA ASN A 113 -23.86 3.19 10.97
C ASN A 113 -22.82 2.07 11.15
N ASN A 114 -22.52 1.34 10.09
CA ASN A 114 -21.63 0.18 10.06
C ASN A 114 -20.33 0.44 9.30
N VAL A 115 -20.00 1.71 9.03
CA VAL A 115 -18.74 2.15 8.43
C VAL A 115 -17.88 2.82 9.49
N GLN A 116 -16.67 2.30 9.69
CA GLN A 116 -15.63 2.87 10.54
C GLN A 116 -14.52 3.45 9.67
N LEU A 117 -14.12 4.69 9.91
CA LEU A 117 -13.02 5.35 9.21
C LEU A 117 -11.84 5.52 10.16
N LEU A 118 -10.64 5.07 9.74
CA LEU A 118 -9.40 5.11 10.51
C LEU A 118 -8.40 6.04 9.83
N THR A 119 -8.10 7.18 10.46
CA THR A 119 -7.05 8.11 9.99
C THR A 119 -5.70 7.64 10.48
N ALA A 120 -5.01 6.83 9.69
CA ALA A 120 -3.69 6.31 10.02
C ALA A 120 -2.95 5.83 8.75
N PRO A 121 -1.61 5.82 8.75
CA PRO A 121 -0.85 5.01 7.81
C PRO A 121 -1.29 3.55 7.91
N VAL A 122 -1.47 2.88 6.76
CA VAL A 122 -1.99 1.50 6.73
C VAL A 122 -1.19 0.54 7.61
N ALA A 123 0.14 0.69 7.65
CA ALA A 123 1.02 -0.14 8.46
C ALA A 123 0.83 0.02 10.00
N GLN A 124 0.07 1.02 10.44
CA GLN A 124 -0.12 1.37 11.86
C GLN A 124 -1.60 1.55 12.22
N ALA A 125 -2.51 1.26 11.30
CA ALA A 125 -3.93 1.48 11.51
C ALA A 125 -4.45 0.61 12.68
N PRO A 126 -5.21 1.17 13.64
CA PRO A 126 -5.73 0.41 14.78
C PRO A 126 -6.95 -0.43 14.37
N ILE A 127 -6.71 -1.48 13.59
CA ILE A 127 -7.76 -2.40 13.12
C ILE A 127 -8.18 -3.29 14.28
N GLY A 128 -9.34 -2.99 14.88
CA GLY A 128 -9.81 -3.62 16.12
C GLY A 128 -10.44 -5.00 15.96
N ARG A 129 -10.46 -5.59 14.76
CA ARG A 129 -11.08 -6.89 14.47
C ARG A 129 -10.50 -7.59 13.27
N THR A 130 -10.72 -8.89 13.18
CA THR A 130 -10.38 -9.68 11.99
C THR A 130 -11.42 -9.45 10.89
N ALA A 131 -10.96 -9.33 9.64
CA ALA A 131 -11.81 -9.08 8.49
C ALA A 131 -11.92 -10.31 7.56
N ASP A 132 -13.05 -10.36 6.86
CA ASP A 132 -13.41 -11.43 5.91
C ASP A 132 -12.92 -11.12 4.50
N ALA A 133 -12.66 -9.85 4.21
CA ALA A 133 -12.15 -9.43 2.91
C ALA A 133 -11.33 -8.14 3.00
N ALA A 134 -10.45 -7.92 2.00
CA ALA A 134 -9.72 -6.67 1.81
C ALA A 134 -9.82 -6.19 0.35
N LEU A 135 -10.04 -4.90 0.20
CA LEU A 135 -10.05 -4.20 -1.07
C LEU A 135 -8.88 -3.22 -1.14
N PHE A 136 -8.11 -3.29 -2.24
CA PHE A 136 -7.04 -2.34 -2.59
C PHE A 136 -7.40 -1.67 -3.93
N CYS A 137 -7.89 -0.45 -3.88
CA CYS A 137 -8.36 0.26 -5.06
C CYS A 137 -7.53 1.52 -5.34
N ALA A 138 -6.65 1.47 -6.34
CA ALA A 138 -5.76 2.57 -6.74
C ALA A 138 -4.78 3.03 -5.62
N VAL A 139 -4.19 2.09 -4.91
CA VAL A 139 -3.29 2.29 -3.75
C VAL A 139 -1.91 1.70 -4.02
N HIS A 140 -1.24 2.20 -5.04
CA HIS A 140 0.07 1.70 -5.47
C HIS A 140 1.10 1.70 -4.35
N ASP A 141 1.19 2.79 -3.60
CA ASP A 141 2.09 2.99 -2.47
C ASP A 141 1.92 1.94 -1.37
N VAL A 142 0.68 1.61 -1.02
CA VAL A 142 0.36 0.55 -0.05
C VAL A 142 0.81 -0.81 -0.57
N LEU A 143 0.55 -1.10 -1.86
CA LEU A 143 0.95 -2.36 -2.49
C LEU A 143 2.48 -2.52 -2.64
N GLN A 144 3.24 -1.42 -2.59
CA GLN A 144 4.71 -1.43 -2.57
C GLN A 144 5.29 -1.41 -1.14
N SER A 145 4.45 -1.41 -0.10
CA SER A 145 4.88 -1.40 1.31
C SER A 145 4.74 -2.78 1.96
N PRO A 146 5.84 -3.51 2.19
CA PRO A 146 5.80 -4.78 2.92
C PRO A 146 5.18 -4.65 4.31
N ALA A 147 5.48 -3.56 5.03
CA ALA A 147 4.92 -3.31 6.36
C ALA A 147 3.40 -3.12 6.33
N ALA A 148 2.87 -2.38 5.33
CA ALA A 148 1.44 -2.19 5.18
C ALA A 148 0.72 -3.50 4.84
N LEU A 149 1.27 -4.29 3.91
CA LEU A 149 0.71 -5.60 3.56
C LEU A 149 0.75 -6.54 4.75
N THR A 150 1.89 -6.68 5.44
CA THR A 150 2.00 -7.52 6.64
C THR A 150 0.95 -7.14 7.68
N HIS A 151 0.77 -5.83 7.93
CA HIS A 151 -0.22 -5.34 8.89
C HIS A 151 -1.65 -5.69 8.47
N VAL A 152 -2.03 -5.43 7.22
CA VAL A 152 -3.38 -5.77 6.71
C VAL A 152 -3.63 -7.27 6.81
N PHE A 153 -2.68 -8.09 6.33
CA PHE A 153 -2.86 -9.55 6.32
C PHE A 153 -2.87 -10.19 7.71
N ALA A 154 -2.23 -9.57 8.71
CA ALA A 154 -2.35 -9.97 10.11
C ALA A 154 -3.78 -9.79 10.67
N HIS A 155 -4.60 -8.93 10.03
CA HIS A 155 -5.98 -8.68 10.41
C HIS A 155 -7.01 -9.36 9.47
N LEU A 156 -6.56 -10.23 8.56
CA LEU A 156 -7.44 -11.03 7.72
C LEU A 156 -7.57 -12.47 8.26
N ARG A 157 -8.77 -13.03 8.19
CA ARG A 157 -8.95 -14.46 8.47
C ARG A 157 -8.29 -15.33 7.38
N PRO A 158 -7.91 -16.57 7.70
CA PRO A 158 -7.51 -17.55 6.68
C PRO A 158 -8.57 -17.67 5.60
N GLY A 159 -8.17 -17.61 4.34
CA GLY A 159 -9.10 -17.66 3.21
C GLY A 159 -9.92 -16.38 3.01
N ALA A 160 -9.59 -15.27 3.68
CA ALA A 160 -10.23 -13.98 3.44
C ALA A 160 -10.07 -13.57 1.97
N ALA A 161 -11.15 -13.03 1.39
CA ALA A 161 -11.14 -12.59 0.01
C ALA A 161 -10.30 -11.33 -0.18
N VAL A 162 -9.52 -11.27 -1.25
CA VAL A 162 -8.69 -10.11 -1.59
C VAL A 162 -8.95 -9.68 -3.02
N ALA A 163 -9.18 -8.39 -3.22
CA ALA A 163 -9.26 -7.79 -4.54
C ALA A 163 -8.40 -6.53 -4.62
N ALA A 164 -7.65 -6.38 -5.71
CA ALA A 164 -6.82 -5.21 -5.97
C ALA A 164 -6.98 -4.73 -7.41
N THR A 165 -6.95 -3.41 -7.62
CA THR A 165 -6.91 -2.79 -8.94
C THR A 165 -6.13 -1.48 -8.92
N GLY A 166 -5.61 -1.11 -10.06
CA GLY A 166 -4.90 0.15 -10.24
C GLY A 166 -4.30 0.29 -11.63
N GLY A 167 -3.53 1.36 -11.82
CA GLY A 167 -2.71 1.55 -13.00
C GLY A 167 -1.49 0.64 -13.00
N LYS A 168 -1.00 0.35 -14.19
CA LYS A 168 0.29 -0.29 -14.43
C LYS A 168 0.90 0.23 -15.74
N TRP A 169 2.19 0.00 -15.94
CA TRP A 169 2.79 0.31 -17.23
C TRP A 169 2.21 -0.59 -18.32
N PRO A 170 1.67 0.00 -19.41
CA PRO A 170 1.33 -0.76 -20.61
C PRO A 170 2.58 -1.28 -21.31
N PRO A 171 2.45 -2.20 -22.30
CA PRO A 171 3.58 -2.74 -23.05
C PRO A 171 4.53 -1.65 -23.55
N ARG A 172 5.84 -1.94 -23.55
CA ARG A 172 6.90 -0.95 -23.88
C ARG A 172 6.78 -0.37 -25.28
N TRP A 173 6.24 -1.12 -26.22
CA TRP A 173 6.04 -0.65 -27.59
C TRP A 173 4.94 0.43 -27.72
N ASN A 174 4.00 0.52 -26.75
CA ASN A 174 2.92 1.51 -26.76
C ASN A 174 3.33 2.79 -26.03
N VAL A 175 4.24 3.55 -26.62
CA VAL A 175 4.82 4.76 -26.01
C VAL A 175 3.80 5.86 -25.74
N VAL A 176 2.74 5.95 -26.59
CA VAL A 176 1.68 6.95 -26.44
C VAL A 176 0.84 6.65 -25.20
N LEU A 177 0.43 5.39 -25.03
CA LEU A 177 -0.34 4.98 -23.87
C LEU A 177 0.51 5.08 -22.57
N ARG A 178 1.82 4.78 -22.65
CA ARG A 178 2.72 4.96 -21.52
C ARG A 178 2.83 6.43 -21.09
N ALA A 179 2.98 7.35 -22.04
CA ALA A 179 3.01 8.78 -21.74
C ALA A 179 1.70 9.26 -21.12
N TRP A 180 0.57 8.81 -21.61
CA TRP A 180 -0.74 9.11 -21.05
C TRP A 180 -0.92 8.54 -19.63
N VAL A 181 -0.51 7.28 -19.39
CA VAL A 181 -0.53 6.66 -18.06
C VAL A 181 0.37 7.43 -17.08
N ALA A 182 1.57 7.85 -17.52
CA ALA A 182 2.47 8.65 -16.69
C ALA A 182 1.82 9.98 -16.28
N ASP A 183 1.23 10.70 -17.23
CA ASP A 183 0.58 11.98 -16.96
C ASP A 183 -0.62 11.84 -16.02
N LEU A 184 -1.43 10.80 -16.23
CA LEU A 184 -2.60 10.50 -15.41
C LEU A 184 -2.24 10.21 -13.94
N HIS A 185 -1.13 9.51 -13.70
CA HIS A 185 -0.75 9.02 -12.36
C HIS A 185 0.23 9.93 -11.62
N ARG A 186 1.00 10.79 -12.32
CA ARG A 186 1.95 11.73 -11.67
C ARG A 186 1.40 12.54 -10.49
N PRO A 187 0.15 13.02 -10.50
CA PRO A 187 -0.38 13.75 -9.36
C PRO A 187 -0.54 12.91 -8.08
N PHE A 188 -0.53 11.57 -8.21
CA PHE A 188 -0.85 10.63 -7.14
C PHE A 188 0.31 9.68 -6.82
N ILE A 189 1.23 9.46 -7.75
CA ILE A 189 2.35 8.52 -7.63
C ILE A 189 3.65 9.28 -7.83
N GLN A 190 4.44 9.38 -6.76
CA GLN A 190 5.77 10.02 -6.80
C GLN A 190 6.86 9.03 -7.24
N ASP A 191 6.74 7.76 -6.85
CA ASP A 191 7.65 6.69 -7.21
C ASP A 191 6.90 5.59 -7.98
N PHE A 192 7.29 5.38 -9.24
CA PHE A 192 6.76 4.35 -10.12
C PHE A 192 7.47 2.99 -9.98
N THR A 193 8.29 2.81 -8.95
CA THR A 193 8.92 1.51 -8.67
C THR A 193 7.84 0.44 -8.53
N GLY A 194 8.01 -0.70 -9.20
CA GLY A 194 7.03 -1.79 -9.19
C GLY A 194 5.77 -1.56 -10.04
N PHE A 195 5.67 -0.43 -10.77
CA PHE A 195 4.46 -0.13 -11.56
C PHE A 195 4.28 -1.02 -12.80
N ASP A 196 5.27 -1.83 -13.16
CA ASP A 196 5.13 -2.90 -14.16
C ASP A 196 4.27 -4.06 -13.64
N GLN A 197 4.41 -4.40 -12.34
CA GLN A 197 3.68 -5.47 -11.65
C GLN A 197 3.29 -5.01 -10.23
N PRO A 198 2.31 -4.09 -10.08
CA PRO A 198 1.96 -3.53 -8.78
C PRO A 198 1.53 -4.55 -7.73
N TRP A 199 1.03 -5.71 -8.16
CA TRP A 199 0.59 -6.83 -7.33
C TRP A 199 1.70 -7.77 -6.87
N ARG A 200 2.97 -7.53 -7.25
CA ARG A 200 4.09 -8.47 -7.01
C ARG A 200 4.26 -8.83 -5.53
N LEU A 201 4.25 -7.84 -4.65
CA LEU A 201 4.35 -8.11 -3.20
C LEU A 201 3.07 -8.76 -2.66
N LEU A 202 1.90 -8.37 -3.16
CA LEU A 202 0.62 -8.95 -2.80
C LEU A 202 0.56 -10.46 -3.09
N ALA A 203 1.17 -10.92 -4.18
CA ALA A 203 1.24 -12.33 -4.54
C ALA A 203 1.93 -13.20 -3.48
N GLY A 204 2.81 -12.65 -2.64
CA GLY A 204 3.41 -13.34 -1.50
C GLY A 204 2.40 -13.68 -0.39
N PHE A 205 1.31 -12.92 -0.28
CA PHE A 205 0.26 -13.09 0.72
C PHE A 205 -0.97 -13.84 0.17
N VAL A 206 -1.14 -13.87 -1.16
CA VAL A 206 -2.31 -14.41 -1.86
C VAL A 206 -1.81 -15.48 -2.86
N PRO A 207 -1.71 -16.76 -2.44
CA PRO A 207 -1.08 -17.82 -3.25
C PRO A 207 -1.83 -18.13 -4.55
N ASP A 208 -3.15 -17.94 -4.57
CA ASP A 208 -4.05 -18.16 -5.70
C ASP A 208 -4.38 -16.86 -6.47
N LEU A 209 -3.51 -15.85 -6.36
CA LEU A 209 -3.75 -14.55 -6.98
C LEU A 209 -3.89 -14.67 -8.50
N HIS A 210 -5.09 -14.42 -8.99
CA HIS A 210 -5.39 -14.34 -10.42
C HIS A 210 -5.37 -12.89 -10.87
N VAL A 211 -4.56 -12.59 -11.89
CA VAL A 211 -4.40 -11.22 -12.42
C VAL A 211 -4.90 -11.14 -13.85
N THR A 212 -5.79 -10.18 -14.10
CA THR A 212 -6.31 -9.83 -15.42
C THR A 212 -5.86 -8.42 -15.79
N GLU A 213 -5.24 -8.26 -16.94
CA GLU A 213 -4.89 -6.93 -17.45
C GLU A 213 -6.13 -6.23 -18.02
N LEU A 214 -6.21 -4.93 -17.82
CA LEU A 214 -7.31 -4.07 -18.24
C LEU A 214 -6.80 -2.90 -19.07
N GLY A 215 -7.67 -2.33 -19.92
CA GLY A 215 -7.36 -1.09 -20.63
C GLY A 215 -6.09 -1.17 -21.50
N ALA A 216 -5.97 -2.18 -22.36
CA ALA A 216 -4.80 -2.41 -23.21
C ALA A 216 -3.48 -2.52 -22.40
N GLY A 217 -3.55 -3.08 -21.20
CA GLY A 217 -2.42 -3.24 -20.30
C GLY A 217 -2.05 -1.99 -19.48
N ALA A 218 -2.91 -0.96 -19.47
CA ALA A 218 -2.72 0.25 -18.66
C ALA A 218 -3.20 0.09 -17.21
N GLY A 219 -3.89 -1.00 -16.91
CA GLY A 219 -4.37 -1.31 -15.57
C GLY A 219 -4.51 -2.81 -15.35
N TYR A 220 -4.92 -3.19 -14.15
CA TYR A 220 -5.09 -4.59 -13.76
C TYR A 220 -6.25 -4.77 -12.78
N LEU A 221 -6.72 -5.99 -12.71
CA LEU A 221 -7.57 -6.54 -11.65
C LEU A 221 -6.89 -7.81 -11.12
N ALA A 222 -6.66 -7.87 -9.83
CA ALA A 222 -6.08 -9.02 -9.14
C ALA A 222 -7.06 -9.49 -8.06
N VAL A 223 -7.38 -10.77 -8.03
CA VAL A 223 -8.31 -11.38 -7.06
C VAL A 223 -7.75 -12.71 -6.57
N GLY A 224 -8.03 -13.05 -5.32
CA GLY A 224 -7.61 -14.31 -4.71
C GLY A 224 -7.97 -14.36 -3.23
N HIS A 225 -7.33 -15.27 -2.50
CA HIS A 225 -7.61 -15.51 -1.09
C HIS A 225 -6.35 -15.43 -0.25
N ALA A 226 -6.45 -14.77 0.90
CA ALA A 226 -5.36 -14.65 1.86
C ALA A 226 -4.98 -16.02 2.44
N ARG A 227 -3.67 -16.28 2.55
CA ARG A 227 -3.16 -17.51 3.18
C ARG A 227 -3.52 -17.62 4.66
N GLY A 228 -3.82 -16.53 5.33
CA GLY A 228 -3.99 -16.42 6.77
C GLY A 228 -2.77 -15.81 7.46
N PRO A 229 -2.83 -15.59 8.80
CA PRO A 229 -1.66 -15.13 9.52
C PRO A 229 -0.51 -16.08 9.20
N LEU A 230 0.60 -15.51 8.72
CA LEU A 230 1.78 -16.28 8.39
C LEU A 230 2.33 -16.84 9.71
N ASP A 231 2.06 -18.10 9.99
CA ASP A 231 2.99 -18.89 10.79
C ASP A 231 4.32 -18.81 10.06
N THR A 232 5.19 -17.91 10.51
CA THR A 232 6.58 -17.70 10.10
C THR A 232 6.81 -17.91 8.60
N ILE A 233 7.13 -16.85 7.86
CA ILE A 233 7.72 -16.96 6.52
C ILE A 233 8.80 -18.03 6.63
N PRO A 234 8.79 -19.13 5.85
CA PRO A 234 9.91 -20.05 5.82
C PRO A 234 11.12 -19.19 5.49
N GLN A 235 12.07 -19.13 6.42
CA GLN A 235 13.35 -18.50 6.15
C GLN A 235 13.85 -19.14 4.87
N SER A 236 14.00 -18.34 3.83
CA SER A 236 14.32 -18.79 2.47
C SER A 236 15.45 -19.83 2.54
N ASP A 237 15.38 -20.86 1.71
CA ASP A 237 16.39 -21.92 1.48
C ASP A 237 17.87 -21.43 1.44
N THR A 238 18.10 -20.14 1.37
CA THR A 238 19.40 -19.49 1.41
C THR A 238 20.12 -19.71 2.76
N GLN A 239 19.42 -19.66 3.90
CA GLN A 239 20.07 -19.91 5.21
C GLN A 239 20.39 -21.38 5.42
N GLN A 240 19.59 -22.29 4.90
CA GLN A 240 19.91 -23.72 4.98
C GLN A 240 21.08 -24.10 4.06
N ARG A 241 21.22 -23.48 2.89
CA ARG A 241 22.38 -23.68 1.99
C ARG A 241 23.67 -23.13 2.59
N ASP A 242 23.63 -21.96 3.24
CA ASP A 242 24.80 -21.36 3.89
C ASP A 242 25.26 -22.18 5.10
N THR A 243 24.35 -22.78 5.85
CA THR A 243 24.69 -23.67 6.96
C THR A 243 25.30 -24.98 6.46
N GLN A 244 24.71 -25.60 5.43
CA GLN A 244 25.25 -26.81 4.83
C GLN A 244 26.63 -26.60 4.19
N GLN A 245 26.86 -25.45 3.53
CA GLN A 245 28.18 -25.13 2.98
C GLN A 245 29.25 -24.92 4.06
N ARG A 246 28.90 -24.30 5.18
CA ARG A 246 29.83 -24.15 6.32
C ARG A 246 30.18 -25.47 6.96
N ASP A 247 29.21 -26.35 7.16
CA ASP A 247 29.46 -27.69 7.72
C ASP A 247 30.32 -28.56 6.81
N THR A 248 30.16 -28.46 5.50
CA THR A 248 30.98 -29.17 4.53
C THR A 248 32.42 -28.66 4.51
N GLN A 249 32.62 -27.32 4.57
CA GLN A 249 33.96 -26.75 4.62
C GLN A 249 34.70 -27.09 5.92
N GLN A 250 34.00 -27.14 7.08
CA GLN A 250 34.61 -27.55 8.34
C GLN A 250 35.03 -29.02 8.33
N ARG A 251 34.27 -29.92 7.72
CA ARG A 251 34.65 -31.34 7.58
C ARG A 251 35.86 -31.55 6.70
N ASP A 252 35.95 -30.83 5.58
CA ASP A 252 37.09 -30.90 4.68
C ASP A 252 38.39 -30.38 5.31
N THR A 253 38.29 -29.38 6.16
CA THR A 253 39.42 -28.82 6.91
C THR A 253 39.92 -29.84 7.97
N GLN A 254 39.04 -30.47 8.74
CA GLN A 254 39.39 -31.46 9.75
C GLN A 254 39.99 -32.73 9.12
N GLN A 255 39.60 -33.15 7.93
CA GLN A 255 40.20 -34.28 7.28
C GLN A 255 41.62 -34.02 6.74
N ARG A 256 41.94 -32.76 6.41
CA ARG A 256 43.31 -32.39 6.00
C ARG A 256 44.30 -32.35 7.15
N ASP A 257 43.84 -31.91 8.33
CA ASP A 257 44.69 -31.82 9.55
C ASP A 257 44.97 -33.20 10.14
N THR A 258 44.21 -34.24 9.81
CA THR A 258 44.42 -35.61 10.34
C THR A 258 45.34 -36.45 9.42
N GLN A 259 45.77 -35.92 8.27
CA GLN A 259 46.66 -36.59 7.32
C GLN A 259 48.07 -36.01 7.29
N GLN A 260 48.45 -35.11 8.19
CA GLN A 260 49.77 -34.62 8.46
C GLN A 260 50.27 -35.19 9.81
#